data_681f048fd84e462b0144d2b0eaf617ee
#
_entry.id   681f048fd84e462b0144d2b0eaf617ee
#
_cell.length_a   1.000
_cell.length_b   1.000
_cell.length_c   1.000
_cell.angle_alpha   90.00
_cell.angle_beta   90.00
_cell.angle_gamma   90.00
#
_symmetry.space_group_name_H-M   'P 1'
#
loop_
_entity.id
_entity.type
_entity.pdbx_description
1 polymer ?
#
loop_
_entity_poly.entity_id
_entity_poly.type
_entity_poly.pdbx_seq_one_letter_code
_entity_poly.pdbx_strand_id
1 'polypeptide(L)'
;MVQRQYSEKLNEELFTVTLAGGLQLWMMPKRGAKQTVAQLSVASGVMHQLGGQQGVGVAHMVEHLLFEKPEGDIAQRFAEMGADINASTGLESTEYVLTCGEGVERHIKLFFELVFDGRWTESSLEGERAIIASEISLYSDDPDWVGYYGSLSCAYGNHPAAWEIAGDYSLLETIDMGLLKSWHQTFYRPSNATLFVSGDFEVRSLQEACETALVEYVSSSSYFRGIDLGFLSEWPPCDQTQSGSVQFELPIRNTKLFITFPDFLPTMQKRDVRRELSFELSLDMALGLTSDAYVALYEEGLVAADSFLADVFMESTCGFLLISAETSDPERLTCETIRALSNSMDGAVFCGDFERAKKKMYGQLVRSFETPEACVNIMDSARQLGAPSPFDYVETLQALTEEEVLERWKEGLGHLCGGIAHVFPLGEHNGE
;
A
#
# COMPACT_ATOMS: atom_id res chain seq x y z
N MET A 1 12.30 12.80 23.15
CA MET A 1 12.24 11.84 24.31
C MET A 1 11.58 10.57 23.79
N VAL A 2 12.16 9.40 24.08
CA VAL A 2 11.58 8.11 23.65
C VAL A 2 10.30 7.86 24.46
N GLN A 3 9.22 7.56 23.75
CA GLN A 3 7.96 7.10 24.33
C GLN A 3 7.95 5.57 24.25
N ARG A 4 7.46 4.90 25.29
CA ARG A 4 7.29 3.45 25.33
C ARG A 4 5.81 3.13 25.53
N GLN A 5 5.30 2.23 24.71
CA GLN A 5 3.97 1.64 24.85
C GLN A 5 4.15 0.13 25.00
N TYR A 6 3.28 -0.50 25.79
CA TYR A 6 3.29 -1.94 25.98
C TYR A 6 1.88 -2.50 25.85
N SER A 7 1.73 -3.53 25.05
CA SER A 7 0.49 -4.28 24.91
C SER A 7 0.57 -5.55 25.75
N GLU A 8 -0.21 -5.61 26.85
CA GLU A 8 -0.30 -6.81 27.68
C GLU A 8 -0.86 -8.02 26.89
N LYS A 9 -1.78 -7.76 25.97
CA LYS A 9 -2.46 -8.80 25.18
C LYS A 9 -1.53 -9.50 24.18
N LEU A 10 -0.62 -8.71 23.59
CA LEU A 10 0.33 -9.20 22.61
C LEU A 10 1.68 -9.54 23.24
N ASN A 11 1.94 -9.05 24.46
CA ASN A 11 3.24 -9.08 25.12
C ASN A 11 4.35 -8.43 24.26
N GLU A 12 4.00 -7.26 23.66
CA GLU A 12 4.85 -6.51 22.74
C GLU A 12 5.12 -5.10 23.22
N GLU A 13 6.28 -4.57 22.86
CA GLU A 13 6.70 -3.21 23.19
C GLU A 13 6.95 -2.40 21.93
N LEU A 14 6.41 -1.19 21.90
CA LEU A 14 6.69 -0.18 20.87
C LEU A 14 7.45 0.99 21.51
N PHE A 15 8.53 1.39 20.88
CA PHE A 15 9.29 2.60 21.22
C PHE A 15 9.19 3.58 20.06
N THR A 16 8.76 4.82 20.35
CA THR A 16 8.67 5.87 19.33
C THR A 16 9.45 7.08 19.76
N VAL A 17 10.10 7.74 18.80
CA VAL A 17 10.83 8.99 19.03
C VAL A 17 10.89 9.81 17.75
N THR A 18 10.77 11.14 17.90
CA THR A 18 11.07 12.08 16.82
C THR A 18 12.53 12.48 16.93
N LEU A 19 13.32 12.17 15.89
CA LEU A 19 14.74 12.50 15.78
C LEU A 19 14.96 13.90 15.23
N ALA A 20 16.23 14.32 15.17
CA ALA A 20 16.62 15.56 14.53
C ALA A 20 16.11 15.62 13.07
N GLY A 21 15.72 16.82 12.62
CA GLY A 21 15.13 16.97 11.29
C GLY A 21 13.70 16.51 11.15
N GLY A 22 13.08 15.95 12.21
CA GLY A 22 11.67 15.54 12.23
C GLY A 22 11.39 14.08 11.84
N LEU A 23 12.45 13.27 11.57
CA LEU A 23 12.27 11.85 11.27
C LEU A 23 11.57 11.14 12.43
N GLN A 24 10.49 10.43 12.13
CA GLN A 24 9.83 9.57 13.09
C GLN A 24 10.56 8.22 13.11
N LEU A 25 10.90 7.71 14.29
CA LEU A 25 11.49 6.39 14.46
C LEU A 25 10.57 5.54 15.35
N TRP A 26 10.07 4.44 14.78
CA TRP A 26 9.24 3.45 15.46
C TRP A 26 10.01 2.15 15.56
N MET A 27 10.14 1.63 16.75
CA MET A 27 10.98 0.47 17.06
C MET A 27 10.18 -0.58 17.83
N MET A 28 10.15 -1.79 17.30
CA MET A 28 9.53 -2.97 17.96
C MET A 28 10.58 -4.07 18.10
N PRO A 29 11.35 -4.12 19.22
CA PRO A 29 12.38 -5.12 19.44
C PRO A 29 11.79 -6.53 19.52
N LYS A 30 12.38 -7.46 18.77
CA LYS A 30 12.05 -8.90 18.77
C LYS A 30 13.28 -9.69 19.20
N ARG A 31 13.46 -9.86 20.50
CA ARG A 31 14.64 -10.53 21.04
C ARG A 31 14.76 -11.97 20.56
N GLY A 32 15.95 -12.30 20.04
CA GLY A 32 16.24 -13.61 19.47
C GLY A 32 15.76 -13.82 18.04
N ALA A 33 15.17 -12.81 17.40
CA ALA A 33 14.90 -12.85 15.98
C ALA A 33 16.21 -13.03 15.19
N LYS A 34 16.18 -13.86 14.14
CA LYS A 34 17.35 -14.12 13.28
C LYS A 34 17.54 -13.08 12.19
N GLN A 35 16.57 -12.23 12.03
CA GLN A 35 16.50 -11.21 11.01
C GLN A 35 16.00 -9.91 11.64
N THR A 36 16.55 -8.80 11.19
CA THR A 36 16.03 -7.47 11.49
C THR A 36 15.59 -6.83 10.19
N VAL A 37 14.41 -6.24 10.20
CA VAL A 37 13.84 -5.48 9.08
C VAL A 37 13.73 -4.03 9.49
N ALA A 38 14.20 -3.14 8.61
CA ALA A 38 14.05 -1.70 8.74
C ALA A 38 13.40 -1.16 7.47
N GLN A 39 12.29 -0.46 7.58
CA GLN A 39 11.59 0.18 6.46
C GLN A 39 11.61 1.69 6.67
N LEU A 40 12.08 2.41 5.66
CA LEU A 40 11.99 3.86 5.60
C LEU A 40 10.89 4.24 4.61
N SER A 41 9.76 4.68 5.13
CA SER A 41 8.61 5.14 4.35
C SER A 41 8.70 6.65 4.18
N VAL A 42 8.73 7.12 2.92
CA VAL A 42 8.72 8.54 2.55
C VAL A 42 7.34 8.86 2.00
N ALA A 43 6.69 9.91 2.51
CA ALA A 43 5.40 10.37 1.97
C ALA A 43 5.62 11.03 0.60
N SER A 44 5.78 10.18 -0.40
CA SER A 44 6.02 10.49 -1.81
C SER A 44 5.52 9.33 -2.65
N GLY A 45 4.41 9.49 -3.34
CA GLY A 45 3.79 8.47 -4.19
C GLY A 45 3.06 9.11 -5.37
N VAL A 46 2.31 8.29 -6.09
CA VAL A 46 1.60 8.70 -7.31
C VAL A 46 0.62 9.84 -7.07
N MET A 47 0.01 9.90 -5.90
CA MET A 47 -0.99 10.93 -5.55
C MET A 47 -0.40 12.31 -5.24
N HIS A 48 0.92 12.41 -5.10
CA HIS A 48 1.58 13.69 -4.85
C HIS A 48 1.73 14.54 -6.12
N GLN A 49 1.83 15.85 -5.94
CA GLN A 49 2.04 16.81 -7.02
C GLN A 49 3.14 17.82 -6.67
N LEU A 50 3.83 18.29 -7.68
CA LEU A 50 4.81 19.36 -7.53
C LEU A 50 4.73 20.33 -8.71
N GLY A 51 4.36 21.59 -8.46
CA GLY A 51 4.30 22.62 -9.49
C GLY A 51 3.30 22.33 -10.62
N GLY A 52 2.24 21.57 -10.33
CA GLY A 52 1.27 21.12 -11.33
C GLY A 52 1.65 19.85 -12.08
N GLN A 53 2.85 19.32 -11.82
CA GLN A 53 3.26 18.00 -12.31
C GLN A 53 2.78 16.91 -11.35
N GLN A 54 2.11 15.91 -11.87
CA GLN A 54 1.62 14.75 -11.13
C GLN A 54 2.77 13.79 -10.77
N GLY A 55 2.59 13.03 -9.69
CA GLY A 55 3.60 12.06 -9.21
C GLY A 55 3.68 10.78 -10.01
N VAL A 56 2.72 10.52 -10.89
CA VAL A 56 2.69 9.32 -11.74
C VAL A 56 3.96 9.22 -12.58
N GLY A 57 4.65 8.09 -12.48
CA GLY A 57 5.96 7.86 -13.10
C GLY A 57 7.13 8.61 -12.44
N VAL A 58 6.91 9.79 -11.83
CA VAL A 58 7.99 10.59 -11.21
C VAL A 58 8.47 9.96 -9.91
N ALA A 59 7.55 9.57 -9.03
CA ALA A 59 7.88 8.93 -7.76
C ALA A 59 8.65 7.63 -7.98
N HIS A 60 8.21 6.81 -8.93
CA HIS A 60 8.84 5.55 -9.31
C HIS A 60 10.22 5.76 -9.95
N MET A 61 10.37 6.73 -10.84
CA MET A 61 11.68 7.10 -11.41
C MET A 61 12.67 7.56 -10.32
N VAL A 62 12.21 8.31 -9.31
CA VAL A 62 13.07 8.71 -8.18
C VAL A 62 13.48 7.48 -7.37
N GLU A 63 12.58 6.52 -7.13
CA GLU A 63 12.90 5.27 -6.46
C GLU A 63 14.05 4.55 -7.15
N HIS A 64 13.95 4.30 -8.46
CA HIS A 64 15.00 3.66 -9.26
C HIS A 64 16.34 4.41 -9.18
N LEU A 65 16.31 5.71 -9.45
CA LEU A 65 17.50 6.54 -9.46
C LEU A 65 18.24 6.60 -8.12
N LEU A 66 17.53 6.37 -7.00
CA LEU A 66 18.18 6.36 -5.68
C LEU A 66 19.12 5.15 -5.49
N PHE A 67 18.92 4.07 -6.22
CA PHE A 67 19.86 2.95 -6.23
C PHE A 67 21.12 3.25 -7.06
N GLU A 68 21.03 4.13 -8.06
CA GLU A 68 22.12 4.52 -8.91
C GLU A 68 22.93 5.68 -8.31
N LYS A 69 24.04 5.39 -7.64
CA LYS A 69 24.95 6.41 -7.09
C LYS A 69 26.13 6.66 -8.03
N PRO A 70 26.80 7.83 -7.98
CA PRO A 70 28.01 8.08 -8.75
C PRO A 70 29.12 7.05 -8.53
N GLU A 71 29.11 6.42 -7.36
CA GLU A 71 30.07 5.38 -6.95
C GLU A 71 29.64 3.98 -7.39
N GLY A 72 28.49 3.81 -8.04
CA GLY A 72 27.90 2.56 -8.50
C GLY A 72 26.60 2.18 -7.77
N ASP A 73 26.07 1.01 -8.05
CA ASP A 73 24.85 0.49 -7.45
C ASP A 73 25.00 0.32 -5.92
N ILE A 74 24.14 1.02 -5.18
CA ILE A 74 24.19 1.01 -3.71
C ILE A 74 23.71 -0.34 -3.14
N ALA A 75 22.88 -1.11 -3.84
CA ALA A 75 22.44 -2.43 -3.42
C ALA A 75 23.62 -3.39 -3.28
N GLN A 76 24.63 -3.28 -4.16
CA GLN A 76 25.85 -4.07 -4.02
C GLN A 76 26.57 -3.77 -2.70
N ARG A 77 26.61 -2.50 -2.25
CA ARG A 77 27.24 -2.13 -0.97
C ARG A 77 26.51 -2.74 0.21
N PHE A 78 25.17 -2.84 0.17
CA PHE A 78 24.39 -3.56 1.19
C PHE A 78 24.71 -5.06 1.18
N ALA A 79 24.77 -5.69 0.00
CA ALA A 79 25.12 -7.11 -0.14
C ALA A 79 26.53 -7.41 0.43
N GLU A 80 27.51 -6.53 0.18
CA GLU A 80 28.86 -6.65 0.77
C GLU A 80 28.88 -6.56 2.30
N MET A 81 27.88 -5.87 2.88
CA MET A 81 27.68 -5.79 4.32
C MET A 81 26.81 -6.91 4.89
N GLY A 82 26.35 -7.84 4.07
CA GLY A 82 25.47 -8.95 4.46
C GLY A 82 24.02 -8.56 4.71
N ALA A 83 23.54 -7.57 3.97
CA ALA A 83 22.16 -7.09 4.00
C ALA A 83 21.55 -7.11 2.60
N ASP A 84 20.23 -7.18 2.55
CA ASP A 84 19.42 -7.04 1.36
C ASP A 84 18.64 -5.72 1.43
N ILE A 85 18.40 -5.10 0.27
CA ILE A 85 17.67 -3.84 0.16
C ILE A 85 16.71 -3.91 -1.02
N ASN A 86 15.50 -3.46 -0.80
CA ASN A 86 14.46 -3.37 -1.82
C ASN A 86 13.68 -2.05 -1.66
N ALA A 87 12.90 -1.70 -2.67
CA ALA A 87 12.00 -0.56 -2.59
C ALA A 87 10.72 -0.82 -3.36
N SER A 88 9.71 -0.03 -3.07
CA SER A 88 8.43 -0.02 -3.78
C SER A 88 7.79 1.36 -3.71
N THR A 89 7.17 1.78 -4.81
CA THR A 89 6.38 3.01 -4.88
C THR A 89 4.90 2.68 -4.83
N GLY A 90 4.17 3.34 -3.93
CA GLY A 90 2.73 3.22 -3.78
C GLY A 90 1.97 4.49 -4.17
N LEU A 91 0.70 4.55 -3.78
CA LEU A 91 -0.15 5.72 -4.03
C LEU A 91 0.27 6.91 -3.19
N GLU A 92 0.49 6.72 -1.89
CA GLU A 92 0.80 7.80 -0.93
C GLU A 92 2.26 7.80 -0.47
N SER A 93 3.01 6.71 -0.62
CA SER A 93 4.39 6.56 -0.13
C SER A 93 5.31 5.85 -1.11
N THR A 94 6.61 6.04 -0.91
CA THR A 94 7.67 5.18 -1.41
C THR A 94 8.40 4.57 -0.22
N GLU A 95 8.57 3.27 -0.24
CA GLU A 95 9.09 2.48 0.86
C GLU A 95 10.42 1.84 0.46
N TYR A 96 11.40 1.93 1.35
CA TYR A 96 12.71 1.31 1.21
C TYR A 96 12.86 0.30 2.34
N VAL A 97 13.11 -0.98 2.02
CA VAL A 97 13.12 -2.09 2.98
C VAL A 97 14.50 -2.72 3.03
N LEU A 98 15.15 -2.55 4.17
CA LEU A 98 16.42 -3.16 4.51
C LEU A 98 16.18 -4.41 5.35
N THR A 99 16.78 -5.52 4.94
CA THR A 99 16.79 -6.78 5.70
C THR A 99 18.22 -7.19 6.01
N CYS A 100 18.52 -7.46 7.28
CA CYS A 100 19.84 -7.92 7.70
C CYS A 100 19.76 -8.98 8.82
N GLY A 101 20.82 -9.74 9.00
CA GLY A 101 20.89 -10.74 10.06
C GLY A 101 21.13 -10.11 11.43
N GLU A 102 22.23 -9.39 11.59
CA GLU A 102 22.65 -8.81 12.87
C GLU A 102 23.20 -7.38 12.69
N GLY A 103 23.05 -6.56 13.72
CA GLY A 103 23.69 -5.23 13.79
C GLY A 103 23.13 -4.24 12.77
N VAL A 104 21.82 -4.05 12.75
CA VAL A 104 21.13 -3.07 11.87
C VAL A 104 21.73 -1.68 11.96
N GLU A 105 22.29 -1.30 13.11
CA GLU A 105 22.92 0.02 13.35
C GLU A 105 24.07 0.30 12.36
N ARG A 106 24.77 -0.75 11.90
CA ARG A 106 25.87 -0.62 10.93
C ARG A 106 25.41 -0.21 9.54
N HIS A 107 24.15 -0.53 9.22
CA HIS A 107 23.55 -0.27 7.92
C HIS A 107 22.85 1.09 7.84
N ILE A 108 22.50 1.72 8.97
CA ILE A 108 21.69 2.94 9.05
C ILE A 108 22.31 4.10 8.26
N LYS A 109 23.63 4.27 8.32
CA LYS A 109 24.30 5.35 7.55
C LYS A 109 24.11 5.14 6.05
N LEU A 110 24.33 3.93 5.56
CA LEU A 110 24.12 3.59 4.14
C LEU A 110 22.66 3.67 3.74
N PHE A 111 21.77 3.32 4.65
CA PHE A 111 20.33 3.38 4.42
C PHE A 111 19.84 4.84 4.26
N PHE A 112 20.34 5.75 5.06
CA PHE A 112 20.04 7.18 4.89
C PHE A 112 20.74 7.78 3.66
N GLU A 113 21.94 7.32 3.30
CA GLU A 113 22.59 7.67 2.04
C GLU A 113 21.74 7.24 0.83
N LEU A 114 21.20 6.02 0.83
CA LEU A 114 20.30 5.56 -0.22
C LEU A 114 19.16 6.56 -0.43
N VAL A 115 18.43 6.92 0.62
CA VAL A 115 17.17 7.64 0.51
C VAL A 115 17.34 9.16 0.43
N PHE A 116 18.25 9.74 1.21
CA PHE A 116 18.37 11.20 1.34
C PHE A 116 19.44 11.82 0.44
N ASP A 117 20.26 11.02 -0.26
CA ASP A 117 21.28 11.52 -1.18
C ASP A 117 20.84 11.35 -2.64
N GLY A 118 20.27 12.41 -3.20
CA GLY A 118 19.78 12.46 -4.59
C GLY A 118 20.85 12.91 -5.59
N ARG A 119 22.04 12.30 -5.59
CA ARG A 119 23.11 12.59 -6.55
C ARG A 119 23.01 11.70 -7.79
N TRP A 120 22.38 12.19 -8.83
CA TRP A 120 22.20 11.48 -10.09
C TRP A 120 22.87 12.18 -11.27
N THR A 121 23.09 11.44 -12.36
CA THR A 121 23.63 11.94 -13.63
C THR A 121 22.58 11.80 -14.75
N GLU A 122 22.76 12.56 -15.83
CA GLU A 122 21.92 12.39 -17.02
C GLU A 122 22.03 10.95 -17.59
N SER A 123 23.21 10.35 -17.48
CA SER A 123 23.40 8.95 -17.92
C SER A 123 22.60 7.95 -17.08
N SER A 124 22.50 8.18 -15.75
CA SER A 124 21.65 7.36 -14.87
C SER A 124 20.18 7.48 -15.28
N LEU A 125 19.70 8.72 -15.52
CA LEU A 125 18.33 8.94 -15.96
C LEU A 125 18.00 8.22 -17.28
N GLU A 126 18.89 8.30 -18.28
CA GLU A 126 18.66 7.60 -19.55
C GLU A 126 18.69 6.07 -19.39
N GLY A 127 19.55 5.55 -18.50
CA GLY A 127 19.60 4.14 -18.17
C GLY A 127 18.28 3.65 -17.54
N GLU A 128 17.84 4.34 -16.48
CA GLU A 128 16.61 3.99 -15.75
C GLU A 128 15.36 4.18 -16.63
N ARG A 129 15.32 5.18 -17.49
CA ARG A 129 14.23 5.35 -18.45
C ARG A 129 14.04 4.12 -19.35
N ALA A 130 15.14 3.50 -19.81
CA ALA A 130 15.06 2.29 -20.61
C ALA A 130 14.59 1.07 -19.79
N ILE A 131 14.96 0.99 -18.52
CA ILE A 131 14.53 -0.08 -17.62
C ILE A 131 13.03 0.05 -17.34
N ILE A 132 12.57 1.23 -16.93
CA ILE A 132 11.14 1.48 -16.65
C ILE A 132 10.29 1.30 -17.92
N ALA A 133 10.80 1.70 -19.09
CA ALA A 133 10.11 1.42 -20.35
C ALA A 133 9.91 -0.08 -20.59
N SER A 134 10.88 -0.90 -20.22
CA SER A 134 10.78 -2.36 -20.30
C SER A 134 9.77 -2.91 -19.28
N GLU A 135 9.71 -2.36 -18.08
CA GLU A 135 8.73 -2.71 -17.04
C GLU A 135 7.30 -2.37 -17.47
N ILE A 136 7.06 -1.18 -18.03
CA ILE A 136 5.75 -0.80 -18.58
C ILE A 136 5.30 -1.80 -19.65
N SER A 137 6.24 -2.29 -20.49
CA SER A 137 5.91 -3.33 -21.46
C SER A 137 5.54 -4.66 -20.80
N LEU A 138 6.24 -5.05 -19.74
CA LEU A 138 5.92 -6.28 -19.00
C LEU A 138 4.55 -6.19 -18.32
N TYR A 139 4.23 -5.06 -17.71
CA TYR A 139 2.93 -4.82 -17.07
C TYR A 139 1.77 -4.85 -18.06
N SER A 140 1.96 -4.34 -19.28
CA SER A 140 0.93 -4.41 -20.32
C SER A 140 0.62 -5.82 -20.82
N ASP A 141 1.51 -6.77 -20.61
CA ASP A 141 1.35 -8.19 -20.92
C ASP A 141 0.87 -9.03 -19.71
N ASP A 142 0.82 -8.42 -18.50
CA ASP A 142 0.37 -9.09 -17.27
C ASP A 142 -1.15 -8.98 -17.12
N PRO A 143 -1.90 -10.10 -17.17
CA PRO A 143 -3.36 -10.08 -17.10
C PRO A 143 -3.89 -9.60 -15.74
N ASP A 144 -3.14 -9.81 -14.64
CA ASP A 144 -3.54 -9.35 -13.32
C ASP A 144 -3.35 -7.83 -13.19
N TRP A 145 -2.27 -7.30 -13.71
CA TRP A 145 -2.03 -5.86 -13.77
C TRP A 145 -3.07 -5.14 -14.62
N VAL A 146 -3.27 -5.61 -15.86
CA VAL A 146 -4.21 -5.02 -16.81
C VAL A 146 -5.65 -5.05 -16.27
N GLY A 147 -6.06 -6.17 -15.68
CA GLY A 147 -7.38 -6.31 -15.06
C GLY A 147 -7.57 -5.41 -13.84
N TYR A 148 -6.56 -5.36 -12.97
CA TYR A 148 -6.57 -4.51 -11.77
C TYR A 148 -6.73 -3.03 -12.12
N TYR A 149 -5.82 -2.46 -12.92
CA TYR A 149 -5.90 -1.05 -13.31
C TYR A 149 -7.07 -0.75 -14.24
N GLY A 150 -7.49 -1.69 -15.08
CA GLY A 150 -8.69 -1.57 -15.87
C GLY A 150 -9.94 -1.40 -15.01
N SER A 151 -10.10 -2.19 -13.96
CA SER A 151 -11.22 -2.06 -13.02
C SER A 151 -11.16 -0.76 -12.22
N LEU A 152 -9.97 -0.37 -11.74
CA LEU A 152 -9.75 0.91 -11.06
C LEU A 152 -10.08 2.12 -11.95
N SER A 153 -9.65 2.09 -13.22
CA SER A 153 -9.95 3.15 -14.18
C SER A 153 -11.46 3.30 -14.42
N CYS A 154 -12.18 2.20 -14.52
CA CYS A 154 -13.65 2.22 -14.63
C CYS A 154 -14.34 2.73 -13.35
N ALA A 155 -13.76 2.45 -12.17
CA ALA A 155 -14.33 2.84 -10.88
C ALA A 155 -14.02 4.29 -10.50
N TYR A 156 -12.79 4.74 -10.75
CA TYR A 156 -12.27 6.02 -10.28
C TYR A 156 -12.12 7.08 -11.40
N GLY A 157 -12.18 6.67 -12.68
CA GLY A 157 -11.97 7.58 -13.81
C GLY A 157 -10.60 8.26 -13.76
N ASN A 158 -10.58 9.59 -13.71
CA ASN A 158 -9.36 10.38 -13.68
C ASN A 158 -8.75 10.58 -12.27
N HIS A 159 -9.29 9.91 -11.25
CA HIS A 159 -8.74 10.03 -9.91
C HIS A 159 -7.38 9.32 -9.81
N PRO A 160 -6.39 9.85 -9.05
CA PRO A 160 -5.06 9.27 -8.93
C PRO A 160 -5.01 7.82 -8.46
N ALA A 161 -6.00 7.36 -7.73
CA ALA A 161 -6.11 5.96 -7.32
C ALA A 161 -6.18 4.96 -8.49
N ALA A 162 -6.53 5.45 -9.70
CA ALA A 162 -6.59 4.66 -10.92
C ALA A 162 -5.33 4.79 -11.80
N TRP A 163 -4.34 5.58 -11.37
CA TRP A 163 -3.13 5.77 -12.18
C TRP A 163 -2.12 4.67 -11.94
N GLU A 164 -1.54 4.19 -13.02
CA GLU A 164 -0.44 3.23 -12.95
C GLU A 164 0.80 3.88 -12.35
N ILE A 165 1.47 3.20 -11.44
CA ILE A 165 2.62 3.72 -10.68
C ILE A 165 3.77 4.12 -11.60
N ALA A 166 4.10 3.28 -12.58
CA ALA A 166 5.16 3.52 -13.54
C ALA A 166 4.81 4.61 -14.57
N GLY A 167 3.53 4.97 -14.69
CA GLY A 167 3.03 5.83 -15.75
C GLY A 167 2.98 5.15 -17.11
N ASP A 168 2.97 5.96 -18.16
CA ASP A 168 3.06 5.50 -19.55
C ASP A 168 4.32 6.02 -20.27
N TYR A 169 4.57 5.53 -21.47
CA TYR A 169 5.74 5.93 -22.26
C TYR A 169 5.79 7.45 -22.52
N SER A 170 4.64 8.09 -22.72
CA SER A 170 4.58 9.53 -23.03
C SER A 170 4.95 10.38 -21.81
N LEU A 171 4.52 9.97 -20.62
CA LEU A 171 4.90 10.60 -19.36
C LEU A 171 6.38 10.39 -19.05
N LEU A 172 6.89 9.17 -19.28
CA LEU A 172 8.28 8.82 -19.01
C LEU A 172 9.26 9.73 -19.81
N GLU A 173 8.92 10.10 -21.04
CA GLU A 173 9.71 11.01 -21.87
C GLU A 173 9.72 12.45 -21.35
N THR A 174 8.71 12.87 -20.60
CA THR A 174 8.60 14.24 -20.05
C THR A 174 9.36 14.47 -18.75
N ILE A 175 9.76 13.39 -18.08
CA ILE A 175 10.47 13.46 -16.81
C ILE A 175 11.92 13.90 -17.07
N ASP A 176 12.30 15.06 -16.56
CA ASP A 176 13.64 15.61 -16.67
C ASP A 176 14.39 15.68 -15.31
N MET A 177 15.67 15.88 -15.38
CA MET A 177 16.54 15.97 -14.19
C MET A 177 16.16 17.13 -13.25
N GLY A 178 15.62 18.21 -13.78
CA GLY A 178 15.17 19.37 -13.00
C GLY A 178 13.96 19.01 -12.13
N LEU A 179 12.98 18.34 -12.72
CA LEU A 179 11.81 17.82 -12.02
C LEU A 179 12.20 16.81 -10.94
N LEU A 180 13.04 15.83 -11.27
CA LEU A 180 13.49 14.80 -10.34
C LEU A 180 14.23 15.37 -9.13
N LYS A 181 15.15 16.31 -9.34
CA LYS A 181 15.86 17.02 -8.25
C LYS A 181 14.90 17.84 -7.39
N SER A 182 13.94 18.54 -8.01
CA SER A 182 12.94 19.32 -7.28
C SER A 182 12.01 18.40 -6.48
N TRP A 183 11.63 17.24 -7.04
CA TRP A 183 10.83 16.23 -6.37
C TRP A 183 11.55 15.67 -5.15
N HIS A 184 12.77 15.19 -5.31
CA HIS A 184 13.57 14.66 -4.22
C HIS A 184 13.80 15.71 -3.11
N GLN A 185 14.20 16.94 -3.46
CA GLN A 185 14.38 18.01 -2.48
C GLN A 185 13.11 18.36 -1.71
N THR A 186 11.94 18.17 -2.34
CA THR A 186 10.65 18.45 -1.72
C THR A 186 10.21 17.36 -0.78
N PHE A 187 10.25 16.13 -1.23
CA PHE A 187 9.63 14.99 -0.51
C PHE A 187 10.64 14.18 0.33
N TYR A 188 11.87 14.03 -0.12
CA TYR A 188 12.87 13.16 0.51
C TYR A 188 13.64 13.89 1.60
N ARG A 189 12.94 14.15 2.69
CA ARG A 189 13.46 14.86 3.87
C ARG A 189 13.14 14.08 5.14
N PRO A 190 14.01 14.14 6.17
CA PRO A 190 13.73 13.46 7.44
C PRO A 190 12.35 13.79 8.03
N SER A 191 11.87 15.05 7.88
CA SER A 191 10.56 15.46 8.39
C SER A 191 9.37 14.87 7.66
N ASN A 192 9.58 14.30 6.48
CA ASN A 192 8.56 13.67 5.63
C ASN A 192 8.73 12.15 5.57
N ALA A 193 9.51 11.58 6.48
CA ALA A 193 9.82 10.17 6.51
C ALA A 193 9.57 9.55 7.88
N THR A 194 9.27 8.26 7.88
CA THR A 194 9.17 7.42 9.09
C THR A 194 10.03 6.18 8.91
N LEU A 195 10.89 5.91 9.88
CA LEU A 195 11.68 4.68 9.94
C LEU A 195 11.03 3.71 10.92
N PHE A 196 10.64 2.56 10.43
CA PHE A 196 10.14 1.44 11.20
C PHE A 196 11.24 0.38 11.33
N VAL A 197 11.47 -0.14 12.52
CA VAL A 197 12.47 -1.20 12.73
C VAL A 197 11.91 -2.27 13.65
N SER A 198 12.01 -3.52 13.22
CA SER A 198 11.71 -4.68 14.08
C SER A 198 12.78 -5.76 13.92
N GLY A 199 13.12 -6.43 15.01
CA GLY A 199 14.17 -7.45 15.07
C GLY A 199 14.95 -7.45 16.38
N ASP A 200 16.11 -8.07 16.38
CA ASP A 200 16.98 -8.14 17.57
C ASP A 200 18.00 -6.99 17.57
N PHE A 201 17.69 -5.95 18.31
CA PHE A 201 18.55 -4.78 18.51
C PHE A 201 18.35 -4.13 19.89
N GLU A 202 19.27 -3.28 20.28
CA GLU A 202 19.14 -2.42 21.46
C GLU A 202 18.59 -1.05 21.06
N VAL A 203 17.44 -0.65 21.63
CA VAL A 203 16.71 0.57 21.29
C VAL A 203 17.61 1.83 21.32
N ARG A 204 18.45 1.94 22.36
CA ARG A 204 19.34 3.10 22.52
C ARG A 204 20.45 3.12 21.47
N SER A 205 21.05 1.97 21.18
CA SER A 205 22.09 1.84 20.15
C SER A 205 21.57 2.25 18.77
N LEU A 206 20.41 1.75 18.42
CA LEU A 206 19.78 2.09 17.14
C LEU A 206 19.42 3.56 17.05
N GLN A 207 18.85 4.16 18.11
CA GLN A 207 18.58 5.59 18.17
C GLN A 207 19.86 6.42 17.97
N GLU A 208 20.93 6.12 18.70
CA GLU A 208 22.23 6.82 18.61
C GLU A 208 22.84 6.70 17.18
N ALA A 209 22.70 5.52 16.54
CA ALA A 209 23.14 5.31 15.16
C ALA A 209 22.35 6.20 14.18
N CYS A 210 21.01 6.23 14.33
CA CYS A 210 20.15 7.10 13.51
C CYS A 210 20.48 8.59 13.73
N GLU A 211 20.61 9.04 14.96
CA GLU A 211 20.95 10.44 15.27
C GLU A 211 22.29 10.84 14.65
N THR A 212 23.30 9.96 14.74
CA THR A 212 24.62 10.20 14.15
C THR A 212 24.55 10.29 12.63
N ALA A 213 23.84 9.37 11.99
CA ALA A 213 23.72 9.34 10.53
C ALA A 213 22.90 10.53 9.97
N LEU A 214 21.92 11.05 10.72
CA LEU A 214 21.07 12.17 10.29
C LEU A 214 21.81 13.52 10.26
N VAL A 215 22.92 13.68 10.96
CA VAL A 215 23.64 14.98 11.06
C VAL A 215 23.94 15.55 9.68
N GLU A 216 24.32 14.72 8.71
CA GLU A 216 24.67 15.13 7.35
C GLU A 216 23.44 15.71 6.60
N TYR A 217 22.25 15.19 6.86
CA TYR A 217 21.01 15.53 6.12
C TYR A 217 20.18 16.64 6.78
N VAL A 218 20.30 16.80 8.09
CA VAL A 218 19.60 17.87 8.83
C VAL A 218 20.20 19.23 8.54
N SER A 219 21.54 19.32 8.40
CA SER A 219 22.26 20.57 8.17
C SER A 219 21.98 21.17 6.78
N SER A 220 21.65 20.35 5.80
CA SER A 220 21.32 20.77 4.44
C SER A 220 19.86 21.19 4.27
N SER A 221 18.98 20.81 5.18
CA SER A 221 17.52 21.04 5.08
C SER A 221 17.04 22.43 5.55
N SER A 222 17.96 23.39 5.84
CA SER A 222 17.62 24.72 6.38
C SER A 222 16.82 25.64 5.44
N TYR A 223 16.50 25.22 4.22
CA TYR A 223 15.83 26.05 3.23
C TYR A 223 14.31 25.89 3.08
N PHE A 224 13.70 24.87 3.69
CA PHE A 224 12.27 24.64 3.51
C PHE A 224 11.50 24.56 4.84
N ARG A 225 11.09 25.73 5.36
CA ARG A 225 10.01 25.79 6.35
C ARG A 225 8.69 25.62 5.61
N GLY A 226 8.00 24.51 5.92
CA GLY A 226 6.56 24.38 5.69
C GLY A 226 6.15 24.28 4.22
N ILE A 227 6.44 23.17 3.57
CA ILE A 227 5.49 22.70 2.57
C ILE A 227 4.37 22.08 3.37
N ASP A 228 3.23 22.75 3.34
CA ASP A 228 1.98 22.19 3.79
C ASP A 228 1.69 21.00 2.87
N LEU A 229 1.77 19.77 3.42
CA LEU A 229 1.43 18.55 2.69
C LEU A 229 -0.09 18.45 2.43
N GLY A 230 -0.79 19.58 2.51
CA GLY A 230 -2.19 19.75 2.14
C GLY A 230 -2.54 19.37 0.68
N PHE A 231 -1.53 18.97 -0.11
CA PHE A 231 -1.74 18.54 -1.51
C PHE A 231 -2.61 17.29 -1.64
N LEU A 232 -2.61 16.39 -0.65
CA LEU A 232 -3.51 15.24 -0.64
C LEU A 232 -4.97 15.63 -0.45
N SER A 233 -5.26 16.86 0.05
CA SER A 233 -6.62 17.37 0.25
C SER A 233 -7.23 18.05 -0.97
N GLU A 234 -6.46 18.29 -2.05
CA GLU A 234 -6.95 18.99 -3.26
C GLU A 234 -7.58 18.05 -4.29
N TRP A 235 -7.41 16.72 -4.15
CA TRP A 235 -8.16 15.82 -5.01
C TRP A 235 -9.61 15.82 -4.59
N PRO A 236 -10.53 16.13 -5.54
CA PRO A 236 -11.94 16.02 -5.22
C PRO A 236 -12.20 14.59 -4.75
N PRO A 237 -13.03 14.42 -3.72
CA PRO A 237 -13.49 13.09 -3.36
C PRO A 237 -14.01 12.43 -4.62
N CYS A 238 -13.91 11.12 -4.69
CA CYS A 238 -14.51 10.37 -5.79
C CYS A 238 -16.05 10.50 -5.71
N ASP A 239 -16.56 11.72 -5.99
CA ASP A 239 -17.99 12.07 -5.93
C ASP A 239 -18.77 11.55 -7.13
N GLN A 240 -18.05 11.06 -8.15
CA GLN A 240 -18.67 10.57 -9.37
C GLN A 240 -18.35 9.10 -9.51
N THR A 241 -19.25 8.28 -9.03
CA THR A 241 -19.36 6.88 -9.37
C THR A 241 -19.46 6.73 -10.88
N GLN A 242 -18.36 6.48 -11.53
CA GLN A 242 -18.40 5.95 -12.87
C GLN A 242 -18.60 4.44 -12.71
N SER A 243 -19.76 3.94 -13.10
CA SER A 243 -19.93 2.52 -13.34
C SER A 243 -19.54 2.26 -14.77
N GLY A 244 -18.51 1.49 -14.98
CA GLY A 244 -18.01 1.17 -16.30
C GLY A 244 -17.49 -0.25 -16.38
N SER A 245 -17.38 -0.77 -17.59
CA SER A 245 -16.66 -2.00 -17.84
C SER A 245 -15.71 -1.86 -19.00
N VAL A 246 -14.58 -2.54 -18.90
CA VAL A 246 -13.56 -2.62 -19.94
C VAL A 246 -13.21 -4.07 -20.21
N GLN A 247 -12.81 -4.35 -21.43
CA GLN A 247 -12.45 -5.70 -21.89
C GLN A 247 -11.08 -5.67 -22.52
N PHE A 248 -10.28 -6.68 -22.20
CA PHE A 248 -8.94 -6.89 -22.74
C PHE A 248 -8.83 -8.31 -23.29
N GLU A 249 -8.02 -8.51 -24.32
CA GLU A 249 -7.65 -9.82 -24.83
C GLU A 249 -6.16 -10.05 -24.64
N LEU A 250 -5.79 -11.09 -23.89
CA LEU A 250 -4.40 -11.45 -23.62
C LEU A 250 -4.15 -12.95 -23.82
N PRO A 251 -2.90 -13.39 -23.96
CA PRO A 251 -2.55 -14.80 -24.17
C PRO A 251 -2.69 -15.63 -22.88
N ILE A 252 -3.87 -15.65 -22.30
CA ILE A 252 -4.23 -16.40 -21.10
C ILE A 252 -5.08 -17.62 -21.45
N ARG A 253 -5.24 -18.54 -20.48
CA ARG A 253 -6.01 -19.76 -20.68
C ARG A 253 -7.49 -19.61 -20.23
N ASN A 254 -7.70 -18.96 -19.12
CA ASN A 254 -9.02 -18.80 -18.50
C ASN A 254 -9.35 -17.31 -18.42
N THR A 255 -10.61 -16.94 -18.61
CA THR A 255 -11.06 -15.55 -18.42
C THR A 255 -10.86 -15.13 -16.98
N LYS A 256 -10.30 -13.92 -16.79
CA LYS A 256 -10.18 -13.29 -15.48
C LYS A 256 -11.16 -12.14 -15.36
N LEU A 257 -11.78 -12.03 -14.19
CA LEU A 257 -12.69 -10.95 -13.82
C LEU A 257 -12.09 -10.15 -12.68
N PHE A 258 -12.16 -8.81 -12.78
CA PHE A 258 -11.81 -7.88 -11.72
C PHE A 258 -12.96 -6.92 -11.49
N ILE A 259 -13.37 -6.77 -10.24
CA ILE A 259 -14.42 -5.84 -9.83
C ILE A 259 -13.88 -4.97 -8.71
N THR A 260 -13.89 -3.65 -8.91
CA THR A 260 -13.47 -2.68 -7.91
C THR A 260 -14.68 -1.87 -7.44
N PHE A 261 -14.92 -1.82 -6.14
CA PHE A 261 -15.91 -0.96 -5.50
C PHE A 261 -15.22 0.09 -4.65
N PRO A 262 -15.22 1.36 -5.05
CA PRO A 262 -14.66 2.43 -4.25
C PRO A 262 -15.36 2.57 -2.90
N ASP A 263 -14.57 2.87 -1.86
CA ASP A 263 -15.08 3.29 -0.56
C ASP A 263 -15.39 4.79 -0.60
N PHE A 264 -16.67 5.13 -0.61
CA PHE A 264 -17.13 6.51 -0.62
C PHE A 264 -17.17 7.10 0.78
N LEU A 265 -16.33 8.12 1.00
CA LEU A 265 -16.38 8.93 2.22
C LEU A 265 -16.74 10.37 1.88
N PRO A 266 -17.55 11.04 2.72
CA PRO A 266 -17.74 12.49 2.63
C PRO A 266 -16.40 13.23 2.73
N THR A 267 -16.28 14.32 1.98
CA THR A 267 -15.08 15.12 1.69
C THR A 267 -14.15 15.48 2.86
N MET A 268 -14.58 15.34 4.10
CA MET A 268 -13.82 15.77 5.30
C MET A 268 -13.48 14.62 6.25
N GLN A 269 -13.87 13.40 5.93
CA GLN A 269 -13.58 12.25 6.77
C GLN A 269 -12.32 11.54 6.26
N LYS A 270 -11.41 11.25 7.19
CA LYS A 270 -10.25 10.41 6.92
C LYS A 270 -10.57 8.95 7.19
N ARG A 271 -9.99 8.08 6.40
CA ARG A 271 -9.99 6.65 6.69
C ARG A 271 -9.11 6.38 7.89
N ASP A 272 -9.54 5.45 8.69
CA ASP A 272 -8.87 5.04 9.93
C ASP A 272 -8.92 3.53 10.10
N VAL A 273 -8.15 3.00 11.05
CA VAL A 273 -8.11 1.57 11.39
C VAL A 273 -9.51 0.99 11.68
N ARG A 274 -10.40 1.80 12.25
CA ARG A 274 -11.77 1.37 12.55
C ARG A 274 -12.60 1.11 11.30
N ARG A 275 -12.39 1.97 10.26
CA ARG A 275 -13.05 1.79 8.97
C ARG A 275 -12.48 0.60 8.22
N GLU A 276 -11.16 0.48 8.15
CA GLU A 276 -10.48 -0.66 7.53
C GLU A 276 -10.97 -1.99 8.12
N LEU A 277 -10.88 -2.16 9.44
CA LEU A 277 -11.34 -3.37 10.11
C LEU A 277 -12.84 -3.65 9.91
N SER A 278 -13.66 -2.59 9.81
CA SER A 278 -15.09 -2.75 9.52
C SER A 278 -15.32 -3.31 8.12
N PHE A 279 -14.56 -2.82 7.14
CA PHE A 279 -14.65 -3.30 5.76
C PHE A 279 -14.12 -4.73 5.62
N GLU A 280 -12.98 -5.03 6.22
CA GLU A 280 -12.41 -6.39 6.21
C GLU A 280 -13.35 -7.42 6.88
N LEU A 281 -13.94 -7.08 8.04
CA LEU A 281 -14.95 -7.94 8.69
C LEU A 281 -16.16 -8.16 7.80
N SER A 282 -16.67 -7.09 7.20
CA SER A 282 -17.87 -7.18 6.36
C SER A 282 -17.61 -7.99 5.10
N LEU A 283 -16.45 -7.78 4.47
CA LEU A 283 -16.05 -8.54 3.28
C LEU A 283 -15.83 -10.03 3.60
N ASP A 284 -15.18 -10.35 4.74
CA ASP A 284 -15.02 -11.75 5.17
C ASP A 284 -16.37 -12.45 5.42
N MET A 285 -17.33 -11.74 5.99
CA MET A 285 -18.68 -12.28 6.19
C MET A 285 -19.45 -12.43 4.87
N ALA A 286 -19.28 -11.48 3.93
CA ALA A 286 -20.02 -11.48 2.66
C ALA A 286 -19.44 -12.47 1.64
N LEU A 287 -18.13 -12.50 1.47
CA LEU A 287 -17.42 -13.19 0.40
C LEU A 287 -16.18 -13.96 0.86
N GLY A 288 -15.89 -14.01 2.16
CA GLY A 288 -14.78 -14.81 2.67
C GLY A 288 -14.93 -16.30 2.36
N LEU A 289 -13.84 -17.05 2.32
CA LEU A 289 -13.78 -18.46 1.91
C LEU A 289 -14.74 -19.41 2.66
N THR A 290 -15.32 -18.97 3.76
CA THR A 290 -16.29 -19.75 4.56
C THR A 290 -17.69 -19.15 4.53
N SER A 291 -17.94 -18.10 3.74
CA SER A 291 -19.27 -17.52 3.56
C SER A 291 -20.14 -18.41 2.67
N ASP A 292 -21.43 -18.40 2.92
CA ASP A 292 -22.39 -19.15 2.10
C ASP A 292 -22.33 -18.76 0.63
N ALA A 293 -22.08 -17.46 0.34
CA ALA A 293 -21.95 -16.95 -1.00
C ALA A 293 -20.72 -17.54 -1.73
N TYR A 294 -19.53 -17.51 -1.10
CA TYR A 294 -18.34 -18.09 -1.70
C TYR A 294 -18.48 -19.61 -1.90
N VAL A 295 -19.01 -20.33 -0.90
CA VAL A 295 -19.23 -21.78 -0.99
C VAL A 295 -20.14 -22.11 -2.18
N ALA A 296 -21.23 -21.35 -2.38
CA ALA A 296 -22.11 -21.52 -3.52
C ALA A 296 -21.38 -21.26 -4.86
N LEU A 297 -20.61 -20.19 -4.98
CA LEU A 297 -19.81 -19.88 -6.18
C LEU A 297 -18.83 -21.01 -6.52
N TYR A 298 -18.19 -21.57 -5.50
CA TYR A 298 -17.23 -22.67 -5.65
C TYR A 298 -17.92 -23.97 -6.05
N GLU A 299 -19.02 -24.36 -5.36
CA GLU A 299 -19.77 -25.59 -5.65
C GLU A 299 -20.43 -25.57 -7.04
N GLU A 300 -20.82 -24.40 -7.51
CA GLU A 300 -21.33 -24.18 -8.86
C GLU A 300 -20.27 -24.13 -9.95
N GLY A 301 -18.99 -24.16 -9.55
CA GLY A 301 -17.84 -24.09 -10.47
C GLY A 301 -17.64 -22.73 -11.14
N LEU A 302 -18.21 -21.66 -10.56
CA LEU A 302 -18.04 -20.29 -11.06
C LEU A 302 -16.67 -19.69 -10.73
N VAL A 303 -16.01 -20.19 -9.68
CA VAL A 303 -14.67 -19.77 -9.28
C VAL A 303 -13.78 -20.98 -9.01
N ALA A 304 -12.52 -20.90 -9.37
CA ALA A 304 -11.52 -21.85 -8.94
C ALA A 304 -11.00 -21.45 -7.54
N ALA A 305 -10.74 -22.41 -6.67
CA ALA A 305 -10.42 -22.18 -5.25
C ALA A 305 -9.17 -21.33 -5.03
N ASP A 306 -8.20 -21.43 -5.92
CA ASP A 306 -6.90 -20.76 -5.86
C ASP A 306 -6.83 -19.44 -6.64
N SER A 307 -7.91 -19.07 -7.33
CA SER A 307 -7.98 -17.84 -8.14
C SER A 307 -8.86 -16.75 -7.53
N PHE A 308 -9.67 -17.06 -6.53
CA PHE A 308 -10.60 -16.10 -5.94
C PHE A 308 -9.88 -15.21 -4.90
N LEU A 309 -9.93 -13.91 -5.13
CA LEU A 309 -9.49 -12.88 -4.21
C LEU A 309 -10.66 -11.95 -3.88
N ALA A 310 -10.84 -11.67 -2.61
CA ALA A 310 -11.68 -10.58 -2.12
C ALA A 310 -10.90 -9.85 -1.04
N ASP A 311 -10.51 -8.60 -1.31
CA ASP A 311 -9.60 -7.84 -0.47
C ASP A 311 -10.03 -6.39 -0.29
N VAL A 312 -9.54 -5.74 0.76
CA VAL A 312 -9.79 -4.34 1.12
C VAL A 312 -8.48 -3.58 0.98
N PHE A 313 -8.47 -2.56 0.14
CA PHE A 313 -7.39 -1.60 0.08
C PHE A 313 -7.83 -0.33 0.80
N MET A 314 -7.03 0.12 1.78
CA MET A 314 -7.37 1.28 2.58
C MET A 314 -6.14 2.16 2.79
N GLU A 315 -6.13 3.28 2.08
CA GLU A 315 -5.18 4.38 2.26
C GLU A 315 -5.86 5.54 3.00
N SER A 316 -5.09 6.51 3.43
CA SER A 316 -5.67 7.66 4.15
C SER A 316 -6.64 8.47 3.29
N THR A 317 -6.39 8.54 1.99
CA THR A 317 -7.14 9.39 1.03
C THR A 317 -8.09 8.61 0.12
N CYS A 318 -7.82 7.34 -0.14
CA CYS A 318 -8.68 6.48 -0.95
C CYS A 318 -8.82 5.10 -0.35
N GLY A 319 -9.85 4.36 -0.75
CA GLY A 319 -10.07 2.98 -0.33
C GLY A 319 -11.04 2.30 -1.27
N PHE A 320 -10.88 1.00 -1.44
CA PHE A 320 -11.75 0.19 -2.31
C PHE A 320 -11.73 -1.27 -1.91
N LEU A 321 -12.76 -1.97 -2.34
CA LEU A 321 -12.77 -3.44 -2.39
C LEU A 321 -12.32 -3.88 -3.76
N LEU A 322 -11.50 -4.91 -3.81
CA LEU A 322 -11.14 -5.63 -5.03
C LEU A 322 -11.64 -7.06 -4.92
N ILE A 323 -12.40 -7.50 -5.91
CA ILE A 323 -12.76 -8.89 -6.10
C ILE A 323 -12.19 -9.34 -7.44
N SER A 324 -11.43 -10.43 -7.45
CA SER A 324 -10.92 -11.02 -8.67
C SER A 324 -11.01 -12.53 -8.68
N ALA A 325 -11.21 -13.12 -9.84
CA ALA A 325 -11.24 -14.56 -10.01
C ALA A 325 -11.03 -14.99 -11.47
N GLU A 326 -10.54 -16.20 -11.65
CA GLU A 326 -10.71 -16.92 -12.93
C GLU A 326 -12.10 -17.56 -12.98
N THR A 327 -12.80 -17.35 -14.08
CA THR A 327 -14.18 -17.83 -14.25
C THR A 327 -14.49 -18.15 -15.72
N SER A 328 -15.38 -19.14 -15.91
CA SER A 328 -15.95 -19.44 -17.23
C SER A 328 -17.19 -18.62 -17.56
N ASP A 329 -17.77 -17.90 -16.59
CA ASP A 329 -18.99 -17.10 -16.73
C ASP A 329 -18.84 -15.78 -15.95
N PRO A 330 -18.12 -14.80 -16.51
CA PRO A 330 -17.83 -13.54 -15.81
C PRO A 330 -19.08 -12.70 -15.55
N GLU A 331 -20.08 -12.76 -16.39
CA GLU A 331 -21.34 -12.01 -16.19
C GLU A 331 -22.11 -12.55 -14.99
N ARG A 332 -22.23 -13.88 -14.91
CA ARG A 332 -22.89 -14.53 -13.79
C ARG A 332 -22.11 -14.29 -12.48
N LEU A 333 -20.80 -14.42 -12.49
CA LEU A 333 -19.97 -14.15 -11.32
C LEU A 333 -20.14 -12.71 -10.85
N THR A 334 -20.17 -11.74 -11.76
CA THR A 334 -20.45 -10.33 -11.45
C THR A 334 -21.80 -10.16 -10.75
N CYS A 335 -22.86 -10.75 -11.32
CA CYS A 335 -24.20 -10.66 -10.74
C CYS A 335 -24.28 -11.27 -9.34
N GLU A 336 -23.66 -12.43 -9.14
CA GLU A 336 -23.65 -13.12 -7.83
C GLU A 336 -22.82 -12.36 -6.79
N THR A 337 -21.69 -11.79 -7.19
CA THR A 337 -20.85 -10.94 -6.32
C THR A 337 -21.64 -9.71 -5.85
N ILE A 338 -22.26 -8.97 -6.76
CA ILE A 338 -23.09 -7.81 -6.43
C ILE A 338 -24.25 -8.21 -5.53
N ARG A 339 -24.87 -9.36 -5.79
CA ARG A 339 -25.97 -9.89 -4.96
C ARG A 339 -25.50 -10.22 -3.55
N ALA A 340 -24.35 -10.86 -3.40
CA ALA A 340 -23.77 -11.19 -2.09
C ALA A 340 -23.47 -9.92 -1.27
N LEU A 341 -22.86 -8.93 -1.89
CA LEU A 341 -22.58 -7.63 -1.26
C LEU A 341 -23.87 -6.88 -0.89
N SER A 342 -24.88 -6.87 -1.78
CA SER A 342 -26.19 -6.28 -1.49
C SER A 342 -26.88 -6.97 -0.30
N ASN A 343 -26.90 -8.29 -0.27
CA ASN A 343 -27.53 -9.06 0.80
C ASN A 343 -26.82 -8.80 2.15
N SER A 344 -25.49 -8.64 2.12
CA SER A 344 -24.74 -8.33 3.34
C SER A 344 -25.14 -7.00 3.97
N MET A 345 -25.61 -6.03 3.16
CA MET A 345 -26.08 -4.73 3.67
C MET A 345 -27.42 -4.82 4.40
N ASP A 346 -28.24 -5.82 4.15
CA ASP A 346 -29.53 -6.01 4.84
C ASP A 346 -29.38 -6.54 6.27
N GLY A 347 -28.15 -6.81 6.72
CA GLY A 347 -27.84 -7.27 8.07
C GLY A 347 -28.19 -8.72 8.36
N ALA A 348 -28.84 -9.42 7.44
CA ALA A 348 -29.18 -10.83 7.61
C ALA A 348 -27.95 -11.75 7.64
N VAL A 349 -26.89 -11.38 6.92
CA VAL A 349 -25.62 -12.11 6.85
C VAL A 349 -24.82 -11.96 8.15
N PHE A 350 -24.97 -10.84 8.85
CA PHE A 350 -24.22 -10.54 10.07
C PHE A 350 -24.65 -11.36 11.28
N CYS A 351 -25.90 -11.82 11.30
CA CYS A 351 -26.46 -12.51 12.46
C CYS A 351 -25.86 -13.92 12.62
N GLY A 352 -24.93 -14.06 13.55
CA GLY A 352 -24.24 -15.31 13.86
C GLY A 352 -22.79 -15.42 13.36
N ASP A 353 -22.42 -14.68 12.34
CA ASP A 353 -21.09 -14.74 11.74
C ASP A 353 -20.11 -13.67 12.26
N PHE A 354 -20.61 -12.57 12.80
CA PHE A 354 -19.78 -11.46 13.27
C PHE A 354 -18.72 -11.90 14.29
N GLU A 355 -19.14 -12.63 15.34
CA GLU A 355 -18.22 -13.11 16.36
C GLU A 355 -17.20 -14.12 15.81
N ARG A 356 -17.57 -14.91 14.82
CA ARG A 356 -16.65 -15.84 14.12
C ARG A 356 -15.62 -15.05 13.32
N ALA A 357 -16.04 -14.11 12.48
CA ALA A 357 -15.17 -13.26 11.67
C ALA A 357 -14.22 -12.46 12.56
N LYS A 358 -14.74 -11.88 13.66
CA LYS A 358 -13.95 -11.13 14.63
C LYS A 358 -12.87 -11.97 15.31
N LYS A 359 -13.17 -13.23 15.68
CA LYS A 359 -12.17 -14.18 16.22
C LYS A 359 -11.12 -14.57 15.19
N LYS A 360 -11.51 -14.80 13.94
CA LYS A 360 -10.59 -15.09 12.83
C LYS A 360 -9.62 -13.93 12.63
N MET A 361 -10.15 -12.71 12.50
CA MET A 361 -9.36 -11.48 12.32
C MET A 361 -8.44 -11.21 13.51
N TYR A 362 -8.89 -11.43 14.73
CA TYR A 362 -8.02 -11.35 15.91
C TYR A 362 -6.81 -12.29 15.79
N GLY A 363 -7.02 -13.53 15.35
CA GLY A 363 -5.94 -14.49 15.11
C GLY A 363 -4.99 -14.05 13.99
N GLN A 364 -5.48 -13.35 12.97
CA GLN A 364 -4.66 -12.76 11.90
C GLN A 364 -3.83 -11.59 12.42
N LEU A 365 -4.45 -10.67 13.18
CA LEU A 365 -3.76 -9.54 13.80
C LEU A 365 -2.67 -10.00 14.78
N VAL A 366 -2.90 -11.03 15.59
CA VAL A 366 -1.84 -11.58 16.47
C VAL A 366 -0.63 -12.02 15.64
N ARG A 367 -0.85 -12.67 14.49
CA ARG A 367 0.23 -13.10 13.59
C ARG A 367 1.03 -11.93 13.00
N SER A 368 0.40 -10.77 12.80
CA SER A 368 1.10 -9.56 12.33
C SER A 368 2.14 -9.03 13.34
N PHE A 369 2.20 -9.61 14.54
CA PHE A 369 3.22 -9.29 15.53
C PHE A 369 4.24 -10.42 15.73
N GLU A 370 4.23 -11.50 14.94
CA GLU A 370 5.12 -12.65 15.16
C GLU A 370 6.50 -12.47 14.52
N THR A 371 6.57 -11.88 13.32
CA THR A 371 7.82 -11.70 12.59
C THR A 371 8.22 -10.24 12.49
N PRO A 372 9.52 -9.93 12.38
CA PRO A 372 9.97 -8.55 12.17
C PRO A 372 9.34 -7.86 10.97
N GLU A 373 9.21 -8.55 9.86
CA GLU A 373 8.59 -8.03 8.64
C GLU A 373 7.10 -7.68 8.86
N ALA A 374 6.32 -8.61 9.45
CA ALA A 374 4.92 -8.34 9.75
C ALA A 374 4.75 -7.19 10.76
N CYS A 375 5.67 -7.06 11.73
CA CYS A 375 5.67 -5.94 12.67
C CYS A 375 5.93 -4.59 11.97
N VAL A 376 6.84 -4.56 11.01
CA VAL A 376 7.12 -3.36 10.23
C VAL A 376 5.89 -2.97 9.40
N ASN A 377 5.29 -3.93 8.71
CA ASN A 377 4.09 -3.69 7.89
C ASN A 377 2.93 -3.14 8.72
N ILE A 378 2.61 -3.74 9.87
CA ILE A 378 1.50 -3.25 10.71
C ILE A 378 1.80 -1.91 11.37
N MET A 379 3.08 -1.57 11.66
CA MET A 379 3.47 -0.25 12.12
C MET A 379 3.25 0.81 11.04
N ASP A 380 3.58 0.49 9.80
CA ASP A 380 3.41 1.39 8.66
C ASP A 380 1.91 1.60 8.36
N SER A 381 1.12 0.53 8.23
CA SER A 381 -0.35 0.63 8.06
C SER A 381 -1.00 1.48 9.16
N ALA A 382 -0.63 1.25 10.42
CA ALA A 382 -1.11 2.06 11.53
C ALA A 382 -0.77 3.54 11.37
N ARG A 383 0.46 3.85 10.96
CA ARG A 383 0.93 5.22 10.75
C ARG A 383 0.22 5.88 9.57
N GLN A 384 0.03 5.19 8.46
CA GLN A 384 -0.69 5.68 7.27
C GLN A 384 -2.15 6.05 7.62
N LEU A 385 -2.83 5.22 8.38
CA LEU A 385 -4.21 5.46 8.85
C LEU A 385 -4.30 6.37 10.09
N GLY A 386 -3.18 7.00 10.48
CA GLY A 386 -3.14 7.98 11.56
C GLY A 386 -3.31 7.41 12.96
N ALA A 387 -3.15 6.10 13.13
CA ALA A 387 -3.16 5.49 14.45
C ALA A 387 -1.85 5.79 15.20
N PRO A 388 -1.92 6.12 16.49
CA PRO A 388 -0.73 6.38 17.31
C PRO A 388 0.10 5.13 17.61
N SER A 389 -0.46 3.94 17.37
CA SER A 389 0.17 2.65 17.67
C SER A 389 -0.41 1.53 16.81
N PRO A 390 0.39 0.51 16.40
CA PRO A 390 -0.14 -0.68 15.77
C PRO A 390 -1.01 -1.53 16.73
N PHE A 391 -0.91 -1.32 18.04
CA PHE A 391 -1.74 -1.97 19.04
C PHE A 391 -3.21 -1.53 18.94
N ASP A 392 -3.48 -0.36 18.36
CA ASP A 392 -4.83 0.17 18.14
C ASP A 392 -5.67 -0.74 17.24
N TYR A 393 -5.06 -1.55 16.37
CA TYR A 393 -5.76 -2.56 15.59
C TYR A 393 -6.48 -3.57 16.50
N VAL A 394 -5.77 -4.11 17.48
CA VAL A 394 -6.33 -5.10 18.42
C VAL A 394 -7.40 -4.47 19.34
N GLU A 395 -7.13 -3.27 19.84
CA GLU A 395 -8.05 -2.56 20.71
C GLU A 395 -9.32 -2.15 19.96
N THR A 396 -9.17 -1.64 18.76
CA THR A 396 -10.27 -1.25 17.88
C THR A 396 -11.10 -2.46 17.50
N LEU A 397 -10.48 -3.55 17.04
CA LEU A 397 -11.20 -4.77 16.70
C LEU A 397 -12.06 -5.27 17.86
N GLN A 398 -11.54 -5.26 19.08
CA GLN A 398 -12.29 -5.71 20.25
C GLN A 398 -13.47 -4.79 20.59
N ALA A 399 -13.33 -3.48 20.36
CA ALA A 399 -14.35 -2.49 20.62
C ALA A 399 -15.43 -2.41 19.54
N LEU A 400 -15.16 -2.87 18.32
CA LEU A 400 -16.14 -2.86 17.22
C LEU A 400 -17.39 -3.67 17.58
N THR A 401 -18.56 -3.11 17.29
CA THR A 401 -19.86 -3.75 17.40
C THR A 401 -20.40 -4.13 16.02
N GLU A 402 -21.29 -5.09 15.98
CA GLU A 402 -21.95 -5.53 14.73
C GLU A 402 -22.71 -4.37 14.05
N GLU A 403 -23.43 -3.57 14.85
CA GLU A 403 -24.19 -2.41 14.36
C GLU A 403 -23.28 -1.37 13.70
N GLU A 404 -22.16 -1.04 14.34
CA GLU A 404 -21.18 -0.08 13.83
C GLU A 404 -20.52 -0.56 12.53
N VAL A 405 -20.16 -1.83 12.45
CA VAL A 405 -19.57 -2.44 11.25
C VAL A 405 -20.56 -2.40 10.08
N LEU A 406 -21.80 -2.77 10.31
CA LEU A 406 -22.85 -2.72 9.31
C LEU A 406 -23.17 -1.29 8.84
N GLU A 407 -23.16 -0.31 9.73
CA GLU A 407 -23.37 1.10 9.38
C GLU A 407 -22.28 1.62 8.45
N ARG A 408 -21.00 1.36 8.78
CA ARG A 408 -19.86 1.77 7.95
C ARG A 408 -19.85 1.07 6.59
N TRP A 409 -20.21 -0.20 6.57
CA TRP A 409 -20.35 -0.97 5.33
C TRP A 409 -21.40 -0.39 4.39
N LYS A 410 -22.58 -0.05 4.92
CA LYS A 410 -23.64 0.62 4.17
C LYS A 410 -23.25 2.02 3.70
N GLU A 411 -22.58 2.77 4.55
CA GLU A 411 -22.09 4.12 4.21
C GLU A 411 -21.11 4.08 3.03
N GLY A 412 -20.13 3.16 3.06
CA GLY A 412 -19.08 3.09 2.04
C GLY A 412 -19.53 2.49 0.72
N LEU A 413 -20.39 1.48 0.74
CA LEU A 413 -20.84 0.77 -0.45
C LEU A 413 -22.27 1.10 -0.88
N GLY A 414 -22.92 2.08 -0.26
CA GLY A 414 -24.36 2.33 -0.39
C GLY A 414 -24.91 2.46 -1.82
N HIS A 415 -24.06 2.61 -2.81
CA HIS A 415 -24.45 2.70 -4.21
C HIS A 415 -24.04 1.49 -5.05
N LEU A 416 -23.20 0.57 -4.54
CA LEU A 416 -22.62 -0.58 -5.29
C LEU A 416 -22.24 -0.23 -6.74
N CYS A 417 -21.73 0.99 -6.93
CA CYS A 417 -21.22 1.42 -8.21
C CYS A 417 -19.72 1.08 -8.26
N GLY A 418 -19.31 0.32 -9.25
CA GLY A 418 -17.93 -0.14 -9.36
C GLY A 418 -17.44 -0.20 -10.79
N GLY A 419 -16.15 -0.41 -10.92
CA GLY A 419 -15.48 -0.68 -12.19
C GLY A 419 -15.28 -2.17 -12.41
N ILE A 420 -15.48 -2.62 -13.62
CA ILE A 420 -15.34 -4.02 -14.00
C ILE A 420 -14.32 -4.15 -15.13
N ALA A 421 -13.36 -5.05 -14.99
CA ALA A 421 -12.47 -5.42 -16.07
C ALA A 421 -12.58 -6.93 -16.36
N HIS A 422 -12.70 -7.25 -17.63
CA HIS A 422 -12.65 -8.61 -18.12
C HIS A 422 -11.37 -8.78 -18.93
N VAL A 423 -10.61 -9.83 -18.63
CA VAL A 423 -9.45 -10.22 -19.43
C VAL A 423 -9.77 -11.57 -20.05
N PHE A 424 -9.92 -11.60 -21.36
CA PHE A 424 -10.30 -12.80 -22.13
C PHE A 424 -9.08 -13.44 -22.80
N PRO A 425 -9.14 -14.77 -23.03
CA PRO A 425 -8.22 -15.44 -23.93
C PRO A 425 -8.25 -14.86 -25.35
N LEU A 426 -7.09 -14.80 -26.02
CA LEU A 426 -7.01 -14.33 -27.40
C LEU A 426 -7.96 -15.10 -28.33
N GLY A 427 -8.85 -14.38 -29.01
CA GLY A 427 -9.75 -14.93 -30.05
C GLY A 427 -11.05 -15.52 -29.51
N GLU A 428 -11.36 -15.42 -28.22
CA GLU A 428 -12.67 -15.84 -27.69
C GLU A 428 -13.76 -14.75 -27.83
N HIS A 429 -13.40 -13.51 -28.12
CA HIS A 429 -14.34 -12.41 -28.34
C HIS A 429 -14.59 -12.19 -29.84
N ASN A 430 -15.21 -13.16 -30.51
CA ASN A 430 -15.86 -12.94 -31.80
C ASN A 430 -17.36 -12.80 -31.57
N GLY A 431 -17.73 -11.62 -31.22
CA GLY A 431 -18.95 -10.91 -31.55
C GLY A 431 -20.27 -11.60 -31.29
N GLU A 432 -21.12 -10.99 -30.52
CA GLU A 432 -22.48 -10.65 -31.02
C GLU A 432 -22.80 -9.20 -30.69
#